data_4136c9076edd905ebde4c3e893e3fc26
#
_entry.id   4136c9076edd905ebde4c3e893e3fc26
#
_cell.length_a   1.000
_cell.length_b   1.000
_cell.length_c   1.000
_cell.angle_alpha   90.00
_cell.angle_beta   90.00
_cell.angle_gamma   90.00
#
_symmetry.space_group_name_H-M   'P 1'
#
loop_
_entity.id
_entity.type
_entity.pdbx_description
1 polymer ?
#
loop_
_entity_poly.entity_id
_entity_poly.type
_entity_poly.pdbx_seq_one_letter_code
_entity_poly.pdbx_strand_id
1 'polypeptide(L)'
;MNTILFVIICVILYELIKLNNDISKIALIIALALIVNQLFNNKIGRDQGIGTLPGFIKILLVFLGCCVVLIPEFYSDNSFRTLLFLNLAIMITLCIGDIKYQNGRWKYYPELQILPMIGLVYLLVKFPKDLRMENGIVKSSIDINHWLILQSVIMSYLYLNTSNFRHIQLNTFATAVLPLMYPLGEYYSIRTVTLTVWLISYMLPKV
;
A
#
# COMPACT_ATOMS: atom_id res chain seq x y z
N MET A 1 7.73 -16.01 2.39
CA MET A 1 6.83 -15.94 3.56
C MET A 1 5.49 -16.53 3.19
N ASN A 2 4.87 -17.33 4.06
CA ASN A 2 3.54 -17.91 3.87
C ASN A 2 2.47 -16.81 4.08
N THR A 3 1.35 -16.86 3.34
CA THR A 3 0.27 -15.88 3.43
C THR A 3 -0.36 -15.81 4.83
N ILE A 4 -0.56 -16.97 5.47
CA ILE A 4 -1.10 -17.03 6.84
C ILE A 4 -0.13 -16.37 7.83
N LEU A 5 1.15 -16.69 7.74
CA LEU A 5 2.17 -16.08 8.59
C LEU A 5 2.23 -14.56 8.37
N PHE A 6 2.06 -14.09 7.14
CA PHE A 6 2.01 -12.65 6.85
C PHE A 6 0.84 -11.98 7.57
N VAL A 7 -0.36 -12.55 7.50
CA VAL A 7 -1.54 -12.02 8.20
C VAL A 7 -1.32 -12.01 9.70
N ILE A 8 -0.79 -13.10 10.27
CA ILE A 8 -0.48 -13.18 11.71
C ILE A 8 0.49 -12.07 12.12
N ILE A 9 1.56 -11.85 11.36
CA ILE A 9 2.52 -10.76 11.63
C ILE A 9 1.82 -9.40 11.57
N CYS A 10 0.94 -9.16 10.59
CA CYS A 10 0.18 -7.92 10.49
C CYS A 10 -0.72 -7.69 11.71
N VAL A 11 -1.43 -8.74 12.17
CA VAL A 11 -2.27 -8.67 13.37
C VAL A 11 -1.43 -8.35 14.59
N ILE A 12 -0.36 -9.12 14.82
CA ILE A 12 0.53 -8.91 15.98
C ILE A 12 1.10 -7.49 15.95
N LEU A 13 1.63 -7.04 14.81
CA LEU A 13 2.20 -5.70 14.71
C LEU A 13 1.14 -4.61 14.95
N TYR A 14 -0.08 -4.80 14.44
CA TYR A 14 -1.16 -3.84 14.62
C TYR A 14 -1.56 -3.72 16.11
N GLU A 15 -1.71 -4.85 16.81
CA GLU A 15 -2.01 -4.85 18.25
C GLU A 15 -0.85 -4.27 19.08
N LEU A 16 0.38 -4.58 18.73
CA LEU A 16 1.55 -4.01 19.40
C LEU A 16 1.64 -2.50 19.22
N ILE A 17 1.32 -1.97 18.03
CA ILE A 17 1.29 -0.52 17.78
C ILE A 17 0.20 0.16 18.61
N LYS A 18 -0.96 -0.47 18.80
CA LYS A 18 -2.01 0.05 19.69
C LYS A 18 -1.54 0.16 21.14
N LEU A 19 -0.66 -0.74 21.56
CA LEU A 19 -0.12 -0.74 22.92
C LEU A 19 1.06 0.22 23.10
N ASN A 20 1.89 0.36 22.07
CA ASN A 20 3.08 1.21 22.12
C ASN A 20 3.46 1.72 20.74
N ASN A 21 3.33 3.03 20.55
CA ASN A 21 3.65 3.69 19.28
C ASN A 21 5.14 3.63 18.89
N ASP A 22 6.06 3.38 19.81
CA ASP A 22 7.49 3.27 19.48
C ASP A 22 7.80 2.04 18.62
N ILE A 23 6.95 1.01 18.67
CA ILE A 23 7.07 -0.18 17.82
C ILE A 23 6.90 0.19 16.34
N SER A 24 6.00 1.12 16.04
CA SER A 24 5.82 1.62 14.68
C SER A 24 7.08 2.32 14.16
N LYS A 25 7.76 3.11 15.00
CA LYS A 25 9.01 3.80 14.66
C LYS A 25 10.11 2.79 14.33
N ILE A 26 10.25 1.73 15.14
CA ILE A 26 11.22 0.65 14.90
C ILE A 26 10.93 -0.06 13.56
N ALA A 27 9.67 -0.43 13.30
CA ALA A 27 9.30 -1.09 12.05
C ALA A 27 9.61 -0.22 10.82
N LEU A 28 9.37 1.10 10.92
CA LEU A 28 9.68 2.04 9.84
C LEU A 28 11.18 2.25 9.64
N ILE A 29 11.97 2.28 10.71
CA ILE A 29 13.44 2.35 10.62
C ILE A 29 13.98 1.11 9.90
N ILE A 30 13.47 -0.08 10.21
CA ILE A 30 13.83 -1.32 9.52
C ILE A 30 13.46 -1.23 8.03
N ALA A 31 12.25 -0.78 7.71
CA ALA A 31 11.80 -0.61 6.33
C ALA A 31 12.70 0.36 5.57
N LEU A 32 13.05 1.51 6.17
CA LEU A 32 13.94 2.50 5.58
C LEU A 32 15.33 1.93 5.32
N ALA A 33 15.91 1.26 6.31
CA ALA A 33 17.24 0.65 6.18
C ALA A 33 17.28 -0.37 5.03
N LEU A 34 16.21 -1.17 4.87
CA LEU A 34 16.09 -2.12 3.77
C LEU A 34 15.93 -1.44 2.41
N ILE A 35 15.14 -0.37 2.31
CA ILE A 35 15.00 0.43 1.09
C ILE A 35 16.34 1.02 0.68
N VAL A 36 17.04 1.64 1.62
CA VAL A 36 18.37 2.24 1.40
C VAL A 36 19.37 1.17 0.95
N ASN A 37 19.41 0.02 1.64
CA ASN A 37 20.28 -1.09 1.24
C ASN A 37 20.00 -1.59 -0.19
N GLN A 38 18.73 -1.68 -0.59
CA GLN A 38 18.37 -2.08 -1.95
C GLN A 38 18.76 -1.01 -3.00
N LEU A 39 18.66 0.28 -2.64
CA LEU A 39 19.11 1.38 -3.50
C LEU A 39 20.62 1.31 -3.75
N PHE A 40 21.43 1.17 -2.68
CA PHE A 40 22.89 1.08 -2.80
C PHE A 40 23.34 -0.16 -3.58
N ASN A 41 22.62 -1.26 -3.48
CA ASN A 41 22.94 -2.49 -4.21
C ASN A 41 22.38 -2.51 -5.65
N ASN A 42 21.85 -1.40 -6.16
CA ASN A 42 21.23 -1.28 -7.50
C ASN A 42 20.19 -2.39 -7.81
N LYS A 43 19.58 -2.94 -6.76
CA LYS A 43 18.57 -4.01 -6.90
C LYS A 43 17.15 -3.47 -7.05
N ILE A 44 16.92 -2.21 -6.65
CA ILE A 44 15.65 -1.55 -6.94
C ILE A 44 15.67 -1.28 -8.43
N GLY A 45 14.86 -2.03 -9.14
CA GLY A 45 14.59 -1.74 -10.52
C GLY A 45 14.88 -2.78 -11.55
N ARG A 46 15.64 -3.83 -11.26
CA ARG A 46 15.99 -4.79 -12.33
C ARG A 46 14.93 -5.86 -12.59
N ASP A 47 14.18 -6.29 -11.60
CA ASP A 47 13.35 -7.50 -11.75
C ASP A 47 11.82 -7.31 -11.74
N GLN A 48 11.27 -6.14 -11.41
CA GLN A 48 9.84 -6.02 -11.12
C GLN A 48 9.14 -4.69 -11.50
N GLY A 49 9.56 -3.99 -12.53
CA GLY A 49 8.89 -2.74 -12.95
C GLY A 49 9.10 -1.53 -12.00
N ILE A 50 9.81 -1.73 -10.90
CA ILE A 50 10.18 -0.67 -9.95
C ILE A 50 11.41 0.10 -10.45
N GLY A 51 12.08 -0.39 -11.48
CA GLY A 51 13.22 0.25 -12.12
C GLY A 51 12.90 1.48 -12.92
N THR A 52 11.64 1.81 -13.01
CA THR A 52 11.22 3.07 -13.58
C THR A 52 11.12 4.13 -12.51
N LEU A 53 11.41 5.39 -12.85
CA LEU A 53 11.22 6.52 -11.94
C LEU A 53 9.82 6.53 -11.28
N PRO A 54 8.70 6.27 -11.99
CA PRO A 54 7.38 6.17 -11.36
C PRO A 54 7.26 5.06 -10.31
N GLY A 55 7.87 3.92 -10.53
CA GLY A 55 7.86 2.82 -9.55
C GLY A 55 8.63 3.16 -8.27
N PHE A 56 9.78 3.81 -8.40
CA PHE A 56 10.55 4.31 -7.27
C PHE A 56 9.77 5.36 -6.47
N ILE A 57 9.20 6.36 -7.15
CA ILE A 57 8.37 7.39 -6.52
C ILE A 57 7.20 6.75 -5.77
N LYS A 58 6.58 5.71 -6.31
CA LYS A 58 5.50 4.99 -5.65
C LYS A 58 5.94 4.34 -4.33
N ILE A 59 7.09 3.67 -4.30
CA ILE A 59 7.64 3.10 -3.05
C ILE A 59 7.88 4.20 -2.03
N LEU A 60 8.46 5.30 -2.44
CA LEU A 60 8.72 6.45 -1.58
C LEU A 60 7.42 7.03 -1.02
N LEU A 61 6.40 7.22 -1.84
CA LEU A 61 5.08 7.70 -1.39
C LEU A 61 4.40 6.72 -0.42
N VAL A 62 4.49 5.41 -0.68
CA VAL A 62 3.98 4.40 0.25
C VAL A 62 4.72 4.48 1.58
N PHE A 63 6.04 4.57 1.56
CA PHE A 63 6.85 4.69 2.78
C PHE A 63 6.52 5.97 3.57
N LEU A 64 6.46 7.12 2.89
CA LEU A 64 6.07 8.40 3.52
C LEU A 64 4.64 8.33 4.09
N GLY A 65 3.71 7.71 3.38
CA GLY A 65 2.36 7.45 3.88
C GLY A 65 2.36 6.60 5.15
N CYS A 66 3.23 5.58 5.21
CA CYS A 66 3.42 4.78 6.42
C CYS A 66 3.97 5.64 7.58
N CYS A 67 4.95 6.50 7.31
CA CYS A 67 5.50 7.39 8.33
C CYS A 67 4.44 8.35 8.90
N VAL A 68 3.64 8.97 8.03
CA VAL A 68 2.59 9.91 8.47
C VAL A 68 1.50 9.22 9.29
N VAL A 69 1.12 7.98 8.95
CA VAL A 69 0.05 7.27 9.66
C VAL A 69 0.54 6.62 10.96
N LEU A 70 1.77 6.08 10.96
CA LEU A 70 2.29 5.29 12.09
C LEU A 70 3.11 6.12 13.10
N ILE A 71 3.46 7.34 12.77
CA ILE A 71 4.17 8.26 13.68
C ILE A 71 3.24 9.44 13.98
N PRO A 72 2.57 9.45 15.17
CA PRO A 72 1.58 10.48 15.49
C PRO A 72 2.09 11.90 15.35
N GLU A 73 3.38 12.13 15.62
CA GLU A 73 4.03 13.44 15.53
C GLU A 73 4.11 13.97 14.08
N PHE A 74 4.05 13.09 13.09
CA PHE A 74 4.07 13.46 11.65
C PHE A 74 2.68 13.54 11.04
N TYR A 75 1.66 13.08 11.78
CA TYR A 75 0.31 13.05 11.27
C TYR A 75 -0.25 14.47 11.13
N SER A 76 -0.77 14.75 9.97
CA SER A 76 -1.79 15.76 9.76
C SER A 76 -2.74 15.28 8.67
N ASP A 77 -4.02 15.67 8.76
CA ASP A 77 -5.03 15.30 7.78
C ASP A 77 -4.61 15.72 6.37
N ASN A 78 -4.05 16.93 6.23
CA ASN A 78 -3.59 17.43 4.95
C ASN A 78 -2.39 16.65 4.40
N SER A 79 -1.40 16.30 5.23
CA SER A 79 -0.25 15.51 4.81
C SER A 79 -0.69 14.13 4.33
N PHE A 80 -1.55 13.47 5.10
CA PHE A 80 -2.06 12.15 4.72
C PHE A 80 -2.90 12.20 3.43
N ARG A 81 -3.82 13.15 3.31
CA ARG A 81 -4.62 13.36 2.10
C ARG A 81 -3.74 13.62 0.88
N THR A 82 -2.73 14.47 1.01
CA THR A 82 -1.80 14.79 -0.08
C THR A 82 -1.03 13.54 -0.52
N LEU A 83 -0.48 12.77 0.41
CA LEU A 83 0.25 11.55 0.08
C LEU A 83 -0.64 10.48 -0.57
N LEU A 84 -1.87 10.33 -0.07
CA LEU A 84 -2.83 9.40 -0.65
C LEU A 84 -3.25 9.83 -2.06
N PHE A 85 -3.50 11.13 -2.26
CA PHE A 85 -3.80 11.71 -3.58
C PHE A 85 -2.64 11.46 -4.55
N LEU A 86 -1.41 11.75 -4.17
CA LEU A 86 -0.22 11.52 -5.00
C LEU A 86 -0.03 10.04 -5.32
N ASN A 87 -0.26 9.14 -4.34
CA ASN A 87 -0.18 7.71 -4.58
C ASN A 87 -1.24 7.22 -5.58
N LEU A 88 -2.48 7.71 -5.48
CA LEU A 88 -3.54 7.39 -6.43
C LEU A 88 -3.22 7.95 -7.83
N ALA A 89 -2.74 9.19 -7.91
CA ALA A 89 -2.36 9.83 -9.18
C ALA A 89 -1.24 9.05 -9.89
N ILE A 90 -0.21 8.61 -9.14
CA ILE A 90 0.87 7.81 -9.74
C ILE A 90 0.38 6.43 -10.19
N MET A 91 -0.58 5.82 -9.48
CA MET A 91 -1.18 4.57 -9.92
C MET A 91 -1.95 4.75 -11.24
N ILE A 92 -2.69 5.85 -11.39
CA ILE A 92 -3.37 6.20 -12.65
C ILE A 92 -2.35 6.37 -13.78
N THR A 93 -1.26 7.09 -13.51
CA THR A 93 -0.18 7.29 -14.50
C THR A 93 0.45 5.98 -14.95
N LEU A 94 0.65 5.05 -14.02
CA LEU A 94 1.17 3.72 -14.31
C LEU A 94 0.17 2.90 -15.16
N CYS A 95 -1.12 2.95 -14.86
CA CYS A 95 -2.15 2.30 -15.67
C CYS A 95 -2.18 2.85 -17.10
N ILE A 96 -2.09 4.18 -17.27
CA ILE A 96 -2.02 4.82 -18.59
C ILE A 96 -0.75 4.39 -19.33
N GLY A 97 0.38 4.32 -18.64
CA GLY A 97 1.64 3.85 -19.20
C GLY A 97 1.53 2.41 -19.71
N ASP A 98 0.91 1.53 -18.93
CA ASP A 98 0.71 0.13 -19.32
C ASP A 98 -0.26 -0.02 -20.50
N ILE A 99 -1.33 0.77 -20.57
CA ILE A 99 -2.22 0.83 -21.76
C ILE A 99 -1.41 1.22 -22.99
N LYS A 100 -0.63 2.30 -22.88
CA LYS A 100 0.11 2.87 -24.03
C LYS A 100 1.25 1.98 -24.48
N TYR A 101 2.00 1.36 -23.57
CA TYR A 101 3.23 0.64 -23.86
C TYR A 101 3.10 -0.88 -23.76
N GLN A 102 1.94 -1.39 -23.40
CA GLN A 102 1.66 -2.83 -23.21
C GLN A 102 2.68 -3.52 -22.28
N ASN A 103 3.10 -2.82 -21.23
CA ASN A 103 4.08 -3.32 -20.27
C ASN A 103 3.47 -4.10 -19.10
N GLY A 104 2.13 -4.17 -19.03
CA GLY A 104 1.41 -4.89 -17.99
C GLY A 104 1.49 -6.41 -18.15
N ARG A 105 1.01 -7.11 -17.14
CA ARG A 105 0.93 -8.59 -17.14
C ARG A 105 0.09 -9.12 -18.30
N TRP A 106 -0.96 -8.41 -18.66
CA TRP A 106 -1.90 -8.73 -19.74
C TRP A 106 -1.54 -7.96 -21.01
N LYS A 107 -0.35 -8.26 -21.55
CA LYS A 107 0.15 -7.62 -22.78
C LYS A 107 -0.84 -7.62 -23.97
N TYR A 108 -1.73 -8.62 -24.00
CA TYR A 108 -2.72 -8.78 -25.06
C TYR A 108 -4.04 -8.05 -24.78
N TYR A 109 -4.23 -7.53 -23.56
CA TYR A 109 -5.47 -6.88 -23.13
C TYR A 109 -5.16 -5.61 -22.31
N PRO A 110 -4.43 -4.64 -22.89
CA PRO A 110 -4.05 -3.42 -22.17
C PRO A 110 -5.27 -2.60 -21.75
N GLU A 111 -6.40 -2.73 -22.47
CA GLU A 111 -7.68 -2.12 -22.14
C GLU A 111 -8.23 -2.51 -20.77
N LEU A 112 -7.83 -3.65 -20.23
CA LEU A 112 -8.22 -4.06 -18.86
C LEU A 112 -7.66 -3.13 -17.78
N GLN A 113 -6.62 -2.34 -18.08
CA GLN A 113 -6.11 -1.31 -17.17
C GLN A 113 -7.12 -0.19 -16.90
N ILE A 114 -8.15 -0.07 -17.73
CA ILE A 114 -9.26 0.88 -17.51
C ILE A 114 -10.01 0.54 -16.22
N LEU A 115 -10.12 -0.73 -15.85
CA LEU A 115 -10.85 -1.15 -14.65
C LEU A 115 -10.27 -0.55 -13.35
N PRO A 116 -8.97 -0.77 -13.01
CA PRO A 116 -8.38 -0.13 -11.84
C PRO A 116 -8.35 1.40 -11.99
N MET A 117 -8.20 1.95 -13.19
CA MET A 117 -8.19 3.39 -13.41
C MET A 117 -9.52 4.05 -13.06
N ILE A 118 -10.64 3.48 -13.46
CA ILE A 118 -11.98 3.98 -13.07
C ILE A 118 -12.13 3.98 -11.56
N GLY A 119 -11.77 2.89 -10.89
CA GLY A 119 -11.82 2.81 -9.44
C GLY A 119 -10.89 3.82 -8.74
N LEU A 120 -9.68 4.05 -9.27
CA LEU A 120 -8.76 5.06 -8.75
C LEU A 120 -9.32 6.48 -8.89
N VAL A 121 -9.94 6.81 -10.02
CA VAL A 121 -10.61 8.11 -10.22
C VAL A 121 -11.78 8.25 -9.24
N TYR A 122 -12.59 7.20 -9.07
CA TYR A 122 -13.67 7.22 -8.08
C TYR A 122 -13.13 7.51 -6.66
N LEU A 123 -12.03 6.87 -6.27
CA LEU A 123 -11.40 7.08 -4.96
C LEU A 123 -10.84 8.50 -4.79
N LEU A 124 -10.36 9.12 -5.86
CA LEU A 124 -9.95 10.54 -5.85
C LEU A 124 -11.13 11.48 -5.61
N VAL A 125 -12.27 11.19 -6.23
CA VAL A 125 -13.49 12.02 -6.12
C VAL A 125 -14.19 11.80 -4.77
N LYS A 126 -14.27 10.55 -4.32
CA LYS A 126 -14.92 10.12 -3.07
C LYS A 126 -13.92 9.97 -1.92
N PHE A 127 -13.01 10.91 -1.82
CA PHE A 127 -12.01 10.91 -0.77
C PHE A 127 -12.67 11.07 0.61
N PRO A 128 -12.24 10.30 1.65
CA PRO A 128 -12.77 10.47 3.00
C PRO A 128 -12.51 11.89 3.51
N LYS A 129 -13.56 12.54 4.00
CA LYS A 129 -13.48 13.94 4.50
C LYS A 129 -13.15 14.02 5.98
N ASP A 130 -13.41 12.95 6.72
CA ASP A 130 -13.39 12.87 8.17
C ASP A 130 -12.22 12.02 8.71
N LEU A 131 -11.07 12.11 8.06
CA LEU A 131 -9.86 11.50 8.57
C LEU A 131 -9.43 12.20 9.87
N ARG A 132 -9.20 11.40 10.91
CA ARG A 132 -8.73 11.89 12.21
C ARG A 132 -7.85 10.84 12.87
N MET A 133 -6.88 11.30 13.65
CA MET A 133 -6.07 10.40 14.47
C MET A 133 -6.62 10.35 15.90
N GLU A 134 -6.93 9.15 16.37
CA GLU A 134 -7.36 8.88 17.74
C GLU A 134 -6.49 7.78 18.32
N ASN A 135 -5.79 8.06 19.41
CA ASN A 135 -4.92 7.09 20.11
C ASN A 135 -3.90 6.39 19.17
N GLY A 136 -3.27 7.16 18.27
CA GLY A 136 -2.27 6.63 17.33
C GLY A 136 -2.85 5.84 16.15
N ILE A 137 -4.18 5.84 15.98
CA ILE A 137 -4.89 5.15 14.90
C ILE A 137 -5.63 6.16 14.05
N VAL A 138 -5.43 6.11 12.74
CA VAL A 138 -6.21 6.91 11.79
C VAL A 138 -7.57 6.27 11.61
N LYS A 139 -8.61 7.03 11.94
CA LYS A 139 -10.01 6.65 11.75
C LYS A 139 -10.66 7.46 10.64
N SER A 140 -11.66 6.88 10.01
CA SER A 140 -12.47 7.50 8.96
C SER A 140 -13.85 6.87 8.90
N SER A 141 -14.83 7.56 8.31
CA SER A 141 -16.17 7.03 8.04
C SER A 141 -16.23 6.23 6.74
N ILE A 142 -15.32 5.27 6.55
CA ILE A 142 -15.37 4.38 5.39
C ILE A 142 -16.53 3.41 5.55
N ASP A 143 -17.43 3.40 4.56
CA ASP A 143 -18.49 2.42 4.43
C ASP A 143 -18.04 1.15 3.67
N ILE A 144 -18.88 0.15 3.66
CA ILE A 144 -18.60 -1.13 3.00
C ILE A 144 -18.40 -0.96 1.48
N ASN A 145 -19.08 -0.02 0.85
CA ASN A 145 -18.97 0.22 -0.59
C ASN A 145 -17.61 0.82 -0.94
N HIS A 146 -17.16 1.82 -0.15
CA HIS A 146 -15.85 2.41 -0.33
C HIS A 146 -14.74 1.37 -0.14
N TRP A 147 -14.86 0.51 0.88
CA TRP A 147 -13.93 -0.58 1.11
C TRP A 147 -13.91 -1.59 -0.03
N LEU A 148 -15.07 -2.02 -0.55
CA LEU A 148 -15.16 -2.94 -1.68
C LEU A 148 -14.50 -2.37 -2.94
N ILE A 149 -14.71 -1.08 -3.23
CA ILE A 149 -14.07 -0.41 -4.36
C ILE A 149 -12.56 -0.35 -4.16
N LEU A 150 -12.08 0.02 -2.97
CA LEU A 150 -10.65 0.00 -2.64
C LEU A 150 -10.03 -1.38 -2.88
N GLN A 151 -10.68 -2.45 -2.39
CA GLN A 151 -10.19 -3.82 -2.57
C GLN A 151 -10.18 -4.21 -4.05
N SER A 152 -11.25 -3.92 -4.78
CA SER A 152 -11.34 -4.22 -6.21
C SER A 152 -10.26 -3.52 -7.02
N VAL A 153 -9.97 -2.25 -6.71
CA VAL A 153 -8.90 -1.47 -7.33
C VAL A 153 -7.53 -2.07 -7.02
N ILE A 154 -7.28 -2.37 -5.74
CA ILE A 154 -5.99 -2.95 -5.31
C ILE A 154 -5.78 -4.31 -6.00
N MET A 155 -6.80 -5.16 -6.02
CA MET A 155 -6.73 -6.47 -6.67
C MET A 155 -6.47 -6.34 -8.16
N SER A 156 -7.27 -5.55 -8.86
CA SER A 156 -7.15 -5.35 -10.31
C SER A 156 -5.78 -4.77 -10.65
N TYR A 157 -5.35 -3.73 -9.92
CA TYR A 157 -4.06 -3.09 -10.15
C TYR A 157 -2.89 -4.06 -9.93
N LEU A 158 -2.88 -4.80 -8.83
CA LEU A 158 -1.82 -5.75 -8.54
C LEU A 158 -1.82 -6.92 -9.52
N TYR A 159 -3.00 -7.41 -9.90
CA TYR A 159 -3.14 -8.52 -10.84
C TYR A 159 -2.64 -8.15 -12.23
N LEU A 160 -2.94 -6.95 -12.70
CA LEU A 160 -2.56 -6.48 -14.02
C LEU A 160 -1.09 -6.03 -14.10
N ASN A 161 -0.56 -5.43 -13.03
CA ASN A 161 0.73 -4.75 -13.04
C ASN A 161 1.87 -5.49 -12.32
N THR A 162 1.61 -6.67 -11.74
CA THR A 162 2.68 -7.43 -11.11
C THR A 162 2.76 -8.85 -11.65
N SER A 163 3.96 -9.27 -12.06
CA SER A 163 4.26 -10.64 -12.44
C SER A 163 4.42 -11.58 -11.24
N ASN A 164 4.55 -11.03 -10.03
CA ASN A 164 4.81 -11.80 -8.83
C ASN A 164 3.52 -12.15 -8.10
N PHE A 165 2.96 -13.32 -8.40
CA PHE A 165 1.72 -13.82 -7.82
C PHE A 165 1.74 -13.87 -6.28
N ARG A 166 2.90 -14.13 -5.66
CA ARG A 166 3.05 -14.15 -4.21
C ARG A 166 2.77 -12.78 -3.58
N HIS A 167 3.22 -11.69 -4.19
CA HIS A 167 2.95 -10.34 -3.68
C HIS A 167 1.48 -9.97 -3.83
N ILE A 168 0.83 -10.41 -4.90
CA ILE A 168 -0.62 -10.26 -5.08
C ILE A 168 -1.34 -10.95 -3.93
N GLN A 169 -1.03 -12.23 -3.66
CA GLN A 169 -1.67 -12.99 -2.61
C GLN A 169 -1.49 -12.37 -1.24
N LEU A 170 -0.26 -12.02 -0.85
CA LEU A 170 0.03 -11.46 0.47
C LEU A 170 -0.73 -10.16 0.71
N ASN A 171 -0.62 -9.24 -0.23
CA ASN A 171 -1.20 -7.91 -0.08
C ASN A 171 -2.74 -7.96 -0.14
N THR A 172 -3.30 -8.72 -1.09
CA THR A 172 -4.74 -8.82 -1.29
C THR A 172 -5.41 -9.56 -0.15
N PHE A 173 -4.86 -10.70 0.25
CA PHE A 173 -5.45 -11.53 1.30
C PHE A 173 -5.43 -10.81 2.65
N ALA A 174 -4.32 -10.21 3.03
CA ALA A 174 -4.22 -9.48 4.29
C ALA A 174 -5.21 -8.29 4.35
N THR A 175 -5.29 -7.50 3.28
CA THR A 175 -6.18 -6.33 3.25
C THR A 175 -7.67 -6.69 3.11
N ALA A 176 -7.99 -7.92 2.69
CA ALA A 176 -9.36 -8.43 2.68
C ALA A 176 -9.77 -9.04 4.02
N VAL A 177 -8.86 -9.74 4.69
CA VAL A 177 -9.17 -10.49 5.93
C VAL A 177 -9.14 -9.58 7.16
N LEU A 178 -8.16 -8.67 7.27
CA LEU A 178 -8.01 -7.85 8.48
C LEU A 178 -9.23 -6.95 8.78
N PRO A 179 -9.91 -6.33 7.79
CA PRO A 179 -11.13 -5.57 8.06
C PRO A 179 -12.33 -6.41 8.53
N LEU A 180 -12.25 -7.74 8.42
CA LEU A 180 -13.25 -8.63 9.04
C LEU A 180 -13.02 -8.80 10.55
N MET A 181 -11.80 -8.51 11.02
CA MET A 181 -11.41 -8.61 12.42
C MET A 181 -11.46 -7.27 13.14
N TYR A 182 -11.42 -6.17 12.40
CA TYR A 182 -11.33 -4.80 12.92
C TYR A 182 -12.40 -3.90 12.32
N PRO A 183 -12.79 -2.80 13.00
CA PRO A 183 -13.73 -1.82 12.45
C PRO A 183 -13.25 -1.25 11.12
N LEU A 184 -14.14 -1.14 10.13
CA LEU A 184 -13.82 -0.52 8.83
C LEU A 184 -13.28 0.90 8.96
N GLY A 185 -13.68 1.63 10.00
CA GLY A 185 -13.16 2.96 10.29
C GLY A 185 -11.64 3.01 10.53
N GLU A 186 -11.02 1.89 10.93
CA GLU A 186 -9.57 1.77 11.16
C GLU A 186 -8.80 1.29 9.91
N TYR A 187 -9.49 1.17 8.77
CA TYR A 187 -8.92 0.58 7.55
C TYR A 187 -7.59 1.18 7.11
N TYR A 188 -7.45 2.49 7.17
CA TYR A 188 -6.20 3.15 6.72
C TYR A 188 -5.01 2.79 7.62
N SER A 189 -5.19 2.69 8.93
CA SER A 189 -4.14 2.23 9.83
C SER A 189 -3.79 0.76 9.58
N ILE A 190 -4.80 -0.11 9.44
CA ILE A 190 -4.61 -1.52 9.11
C ILE A 190 -3.87 -1.65 7.77
N ARG A 191 -4.31 -0.90 6.76
CA ARG A 191 -3.67 -0.89 5.45
C ARG A 191 -2.22 -0.45 5.53
N THR A 192 -1.92 0.55 6.34
CA THR A 192 -0.57 1.06 6.53
C THR A 192 0.34 0.02 7.20
N VAL A 193 -0.15 -0.69 8.20
CA VAL A 193 0.58 -1.79 8.83
C VAL A 193 0.85 -2.91 7.82
N THR A 194 -0.15 -3.30 7.03
CA THR A 194 0.05 -4.33 5.99
C THR A 194 1.06 -3.90 4.93
N LEU A 195 1.08 -2.62 4.56
CA LEU A 195 2.06 -2.07 3.63
C LEU A 195 3.46 -2.03 4.25
N THR A 196 3.60 -1.70 5.53
CA THR A 196 4.90 -1.70 6.22
C THR A 196 5.47 -3.12 6.28
N VAL A 197 4.69 -4.11 6.68
CA VAL A 197 5.10 -5.53 6.69
C VAL A 197 5.43 -6.01 5.27
N TRP A 198 4.63 -5.58 4.28
CA TRP A 198 4.90 -5.89 2.88
C TRP A 198 6.21 -5.27 2.40
N LEU A 199 6.48 -4.00 2.68
CA LEU A 199 7.75 -3.34 2.33
C LEU A 199 8.95 -4.08 2.93
N ILE A 200 8.90 -4.41 4.22
CA ILE A 200 9.95 -5.16 4.88
C ILE A 200 10.16 -6.51 4.19
N SER A 201 9.08 -7.27 3.97
CA SER A 201 9.16 -8.60 3.36
C SER A 201 9.61 -8.58 1.89
N TYR A 202 9.28 -7.50 1.18
CA TYR A 202 9.64 -7.30 -0.21
C TYR A 202 11.12 -6.93 -0.37
N MET A 203 11.64 -6.12 0.57
CA MET A 203 13.02 -5.63 0.54
C MET A 203 14.01 -6.61 1.16
N LEU A 204 13.55 -7.64 1.89
CA LEU A 204 14.43 -8.68 2.39
C LEU A 204 15.08 -9.44 1.23
N PRO A 205 16.39 -9.78 1.33
CA PRO A 205 17.05 -10.61 0.35
C PRO A 205 16.28 -11.92 0.17
N LYS A 206 16.05 -12.30 -1.08
CA LYS A 206 15.52 -13.64 -1.37
C LYS A 206 16.66 -14.62 -1.14
N VAL A 207 16.57 -15.41 -0.06
CA VAL A 207 17.42 -16.59 0.17
C VAL A 207 17.02 -17.68 -0.80
#